data_4a59ea3ed4ed1762801ec881a48252ee
#
_entry.id   4a59ea3ed4ed1762801ec881a48252ee
#
_cell.length_a   1.000
_cell.length_b   1.000
_cell.length_c   1.000
_cell.angle_alpha   90.00
_cell.angle_beta   90.00
_cell.angle_gamma   90.00
#
_symmetry.space_group_name_H-M   'P 1'
#
loop_
_entity.id
_entity.type
_entity.pdbx_description
1 polymer ?
#
loop_
_entity_poly.entity_id
_entity_poly.type
_entity_poly.pdbx_seq_one_letter_code
_entity_poly.pdbx_strand_id
1 'polypeptide(L)'
;NHILNFPIITSGDVCYDLLINNKEPFQNIGNKYFVIATDYPLLKNTNFKKTEDLNKSDFLLLSTTTGFTKYEALEKIFEQAIRLNLPLVCSNPDILGVSGEKIHPSTGDLAIQYKKLGGKTHIIGKPGIEMFNFAYNKTSVPKEKVLMIGDSLFNDIYGANQFKIDSLLVTSGIHREFFLSNKDPLEIIDNIHSDYQNTGIPTYIMEKLK
;
A
#
# COMPACT_ATOMS: atom_id res chain seq x y z
N ASN A 1 17.26 -26.82 -8.19
CA ASN A 1 16.41 -25.78 -7.64
C ASN A 1 17.33 -24.66 -7.13
N HIS A 2 17.63 -23.68 -7.99
CA HIS A 2 18.26 -22.44 -7.54
C HIS A 2 17.17 -21.60 -6.87
N ILE A 3 17.06 -21.66 -5.55
CA ILE A 3 16.32 -20.67 -4.78
C ILE A 3 17.16 -19.40 -4.85
N LEU A 4 16.74 -18.49 -5.69
CA LEU A 4 17.31 -17.15 -5.73
C LEU A 4 16.99 -16.49 -4.37
N ASN A 5 18.02 -16.22 -3.60
CA ASN A 5 17.90 -15.68 -2.24
C ASN A 5 17.72 -14.17 -2.31
N PHE A 6 16.57 -13.73 -2.86
CA PHE A 6 16.21 -12.31 -2.90
C PHE A 6 15.46 -11.91 -1.63
N PRO A 7 15.72 -10.73 -1.07
CA PRO A 7 14.92 -10.23 0.04
C PRO A 7 13.48 -9.98 -0.42
N ILE A 8 12.52 -10.47 0.34
CA ILE A 8 11.10 -10.15 0.17
C ILE A 8 10.81 -8.97 1.11
N ILE A 9 10.19 -7.92 0.57
CA ILE A 9 9.80 -6.72 1.32
C ILE A 9 8.32 -6.50 1.09
N THR A 10 7.56 -6.43 2.17
CA THR A 10 6.13 -6.17 2.16
C THR A 10 5.80 -4.76 2.69
N SER A 11 4.61 -4.27 2.39
CA SER A 11 4.10 -3.03 3.01
C SER A 11 4.01 -3.15 4.54
N GLY A 12 3.74 -4.35 5.04
CA GLY A 12 3.78 -4.66 6.47
C GLY A 12 5.17 -4.48 7.09
N ASP A 13 6.24 -4.93 6.43
CA ASP A 13 7.61 -4.74 6.91
C ASP A 13 7.98 -3.26 7.01
N VAL A 14 7.58 -2.48 6.01
CA VAL A 14 7.81 -1.03 6.01
C VAL A 14 7.00 -0.34 7.10
N CYS A 15 5.73 -0.68 7.24
CA CYS A 15 4.87 -0.15 8.29
C CYS A 15 5.44 -0.46 9.69
N TYR A 16 5.89 -1.69 9.91
CA TYR A 16 6.54 -2.12 11.13
C TYR A 16 7.79 -1.29 11.42
N ASP A 17 8.69 -1.16 10.46
CA ASP A 17 9.94 -0.39 10.62
C ASP A 17 9.68 1.08 10.96
N LEU A 18 8.72 1.71 10.28
CA LEU A 18 8.34 3.10 10.53
C LEU A 18 7.78 3.29 11.94
N LEU A 19 6.92 2.38 12.41
CA LEU A 19 6.31 2.44 13.74
C LEU A 19 7.34 2.21 14.85
N ILE A 20 8.12 1.12 14.80
CA ILE A 20 9.04 0.78 15.89
C ILE A 20 10.21 1.75 16.01
N ASN A 21 10.62 2.38 14.91
CA ASN A 21 11.70 3.36 14.88
C ASN A 21 11.22 4.81 14.98
N ASN A 22 9.91 5.03 15.27
CA ASN A 22 9.30 6.35 15.43
C ASN A 22 9.63 7.31 14.26
N LYS A 23 9.58 6.78 13.02
CA LYS A 23 9.87 7.53 11.80
C LYS A 23 8.62 8.20 11.24
N GLU A 24 8.79 9.26 10.44
CA GLU A 24 7.67 9.81 9.67
C GLU A 24 7.01 8.72 8.80
N PRO A 25 5.67 8.71 8.71
CA PRO A 25 4.73 9.72 9.27
C PRO A 25 4.23 9.39 10.69
N PHE A 26 4.87 8.49 11.43
CA PHE A 26 4.43 7.95 12.72
C PHE A 26 5.13 8.55 13.92
N GLN A 27 5.85 9.65 13.76
CA GLN A 27 6.45 10.35 14.89
C GLN A 27 5.38 10.73 15.91
N ASN A 28 5.59 10.28 17.16
CA ASN A 28 4.70 10.55 18.28
C ASN A 28 3.25 10.03 18.11
N ILE A 29 3.04 8.99 17.32
CA ILE A 29 1.70 8.41 17.12
C ILE A 29 1.13 7.74 18.39
N GLY A 30 1.97 7.53 19.42
CA GLY A 30 1.61 6.79 20.63
C GLY A 30 1.93 5.30 20.51
N ASN A 31 1.51 4.52 21.50
CA ASN A 31 1.84 3.09 21.54
C ASN A 31 0.64 2.16 21.81
N LYS A 32 -0.58 2.70 21.89
CA LYS A 32 -1.80 1.91 22.07
C LYS A 32 -2.61 1.90 20.79
N TYR A 33 -2.91 0.74 20.28
CA TYR A 33 -3.63 0.61 19.02
C TYR A 33 -4.91 -0.23 19.14
N PHE A 34 -5.93 0.20 18.42
CA PHE A 34 -7.16 -0.55 18.23
C PHE A 34 -7.11 -1.21 16.84
N VAL A 35 -7.40 -2.53 16.79
CA VAL A 35 -7.39 -3.27 15.52
C VAL A 35 -8.75 -3.16 14.86
N ILE A 36 -8.75 -2.75 13.60
CA ILE A 36 -9.94 -2.80 12.73
C ILE A 36 -9.90 -4.09 11.92
N ALA A 37 -11.06 -4.73 11.82
CA ALA A 37 -11.25 -5.99 11.13
C ALA A 37 -10.55 -7.17 11.84
N THR A 38 -9.67 -7.88 11.14
CA THR A 38 -9.01 -9.06 11.67
C THR A 38 -7.64 -8.70 12.23
N ASP A 39 -7.32 -9.27 13.39
CA ASP A 39 -6.02 -9.09 14.02
C ASP A 39 -4.93 -9.80 13.21
N TYR A 40 -3.97 -9.02 12.74
CA TYR A 40 -2.73 -9.51 12.16
C TYR A 40 -1.58 -9.12 13.10
N PRO A 41 -0.69 -10.04 13.47
CA PRO A 41 0.28 -9.82 14.55
C PRO A 41 1.44 -8.91 14.17
N LEU A 42 1.18 -7.82 13.40
CA LEU A 42 2.19 -6.88 12.93
C LEU A 42 3.07 -6.35 14.06
N LEU A 43 2.45 -5.97 15.18
CA LEU A 43 3.13 -5.34 16.31
C LEU A 43 3.34 -6.30 17.50
N LYS A 44 3.20 -7.61 17.29
CA LYS A 44 3.46 -8.62 18.32
C LYS A 44 4.92 -8.56 18.80
N ASN A 45 5.11 -8.71 20.10
CA ASN A 45 6.43 -8.68 20.76
C ASN A 45 7.17 -7.33 20.63
N THR A 46 6.44 -6.23 20.48
CA THR A 46 6.94 -4.87 20.53
C THR A 46 6.49 -4.15 21.80
N ASN A 47 6.86 -2.88 21.97
CA ASN A 47 6.35 -2.02 23.04
C ASN A 47 4.93 -1.47 22.76
N PHE A 48 4.36 -1.73 21.58
CA PHE A 48 2.99 -1.37 21.27
C PHE A 48 1.99 -2.30 21.98
N LYS A 49 0.88 -1.72 22.43
CA LYS A 49 -0.15 -2.43 23.21
C LYS A 49 -1.49 -2.37 22.49
N LYS A 50 -2.02 -3.54 22.15
CA LYS A 50 -3.40 -3.66 21.66
C LYS A 50 -4.38 -3.28 22.76
N THR A 51 -5.43 -2.55 22.41
CA THR A 51 -6.56 -2.24 23.27
C THR A 51 -7.87 -2.56 22.57
N GLU A 52 -8.89 -2.95 23.34
CA GLU A 52 -10.26 -3.16 22.86
C GLU A 52 -11.15 -1.92 23.10
N ASP A 53 -10.60 -0.84 23.67
CA ASP A 53 -11.30 0.40 23.98
C ASP A 53 -10.76 1.54 23.12
N LEU A 54 -11.58 2.05 22.20
CA LEU A 54 -11.23 3.18 21.34
C LEU A 54 -10.80 4.42 22.11
N ASN A 55 -11.43 4.68 23.28
CA ASN A 55 -11.09 5.86 24.08
C ASN A 55 -9.70 5.79 24.73
N LYS A 56 -9.09 4.62 24.75
CA LYS A 56 -7.74 4.39 25.28
C LYS A 56 -6.70 4.18 24.19
N SER A 57 -7.11 4.31 22.93
CA SER A 57 -6.25 4.10 21.77
C SER A 57 -5.58 5.39 21.35
N ASP A 58 -4.39 5.27 20.81
CA ASP A 58 -3.64 6.36 20.20
C ASP A 58 -3.83 6.35 18.67
N PHE A 59 -4.07 5.17 18.08
CA PHE A 59 -4.34 5.02 16.65
C PHE A 59 -5.13 3.74 16.34
N LEU A 60 -5.66 3.68 15.12
CA LEU A 60 -6.30 2.50 14.54
C LEU A 60 -5.28 1.74 13.68
N LEU A 61 -5.24 0.42 13.77
CA LEU A 61 -4.42 -0.44 12.91
C LEU A 61 -5.30 -1.30 12.01
N LEU A 62 -5.07 -1.21 10.71
CA LEU A 62 -5.77 -1.96 9.68
C LEU A 62 -4.75 -2.68 8.79
N SER A 63 -4.62 -4.00 8.96
CA SER A 63 -3.62 -4.81 8.25
C SER A 63 -4.24 -5.85 7.31
N THR A 64 -5.43 -6.35 7.62
CA THR A 64 -6.14 -7.34 6.81
C THR A 64 -7.64 -7.21 7.00
N THR A 65 -8.41 -7.61 5.98
CA THR A 65 -9.88 -7.72 6.03
C THR A 65 -10.35 -9.17 6.02
N THR A 66 -9.45 -10.15 6.12
CA THR A 66 -9.79 -11.57 6.14
C THR A 66 -10.77 -11.86 7.28
N GLY A 67 -11.93 -12.44 6.95
CA GLY A 67 -12.97 -12.75 7.94
C GLY A 67 -13.83 -11.55 8.38
N PHE A 68 -13.64 -10.37 7.80
CA PHE A 68 -14.48 -9.20 8.10
C PHE A 68 -15.85 -9.33 7.42
N THR A 69 -16.94 -9.23 8.20
CA THR A 69 -18.30 -9.51 7.73
C THR A 69 -19.35 -8.41 8.00
N LYS A 70 -18.98 -7.33 8.72
CA LYS A 70 -20.01 -6.34 9.17
C LYS A 70 -19.58 -4.89 8.92
N TYR A 71 -19.88 -4.38 7.73
CA TYR A 71 -19.64 -2.97 7.38
C TYR A 71 -20.39 -1.97 8.28
N GLU A 72 -21.63 -2.26 8.70
CA GLU A 72 -22.42 -1.38 9.59
C GLU A 72 -21.74 -1.15 10.96
N ALA A 73 -21.06 -2.18 11.50
CA ALA A 73 -20.31 -2.02 12.72
C ALA A 73 -19.08 -1.13 12.53
N LEU A 74 -18.51 -1.13 11.34
CA LEU A 74 -17.34 -0.34 10.99
C LEU A 74 -17.63 1.16 10.93
N GLU A 75 -18.78 1.57 10.39
CA GLU A 75 -19.18 2.97 10.33
C GLU A 75 -19.20 3.61 11.71
N LYS A 76 -19.79 2.92 12.71
CA LYS A 76 -19.84 3.40 14.09
C LYS A 76 -18.43 3.52 14.71
N ILE A 77 -17.55 2.58 14.41
CA ILE A 77 -16.15 2.62 14.85
C ILE A 77 -15.46 3.83 14.21
N PHE A 78 -15.63 4.05 12.91
CA PHE A 78 -15.05 5.18 12.20
C PHE A 78 -15.55 6.51 12.73
N GLU A 79 -16.86 6.68 12.93
CA GLU A 79 -17.43 7.89 13.51
C GLU A 79 -16.86 8.19 14.91
N GLN A 80 -16.77 7.19 15.77
CA GLN A 80 -16.20 7.38 17.10
C GLN A 80 -14.71 7.71 17.05
N ALA A 81 -13.94 7.01 16.21
CA ALA A 81 -12.53 7.25 16.04
C ALA A 81 -12.22 8.66 15.50
N ILE A 82 -13.05 9.16 14.57
CA ILE A 82 -12.95 10.52 14.05
C ILE A 82 -13.21 11.55 15.15
N ARG A 83 -14.26 11.34 15.97
CA ARG A 83 -14.52 12.22 17.13
C ARG A 83 -13.36 12.25 18.13
N LEU A 84 -12.62 11.15 18.25
CA LEU A 84 -11.43 11.03 19.11
C LEU A 84 -10.14 11.50 18.40
N ASN A 85 -10.21 11.95 17.14
CA ASN A 85 -9.07 12.32 16.30
C ASN A 85 -8.01 11.22 16.15
N LEU A 86 -8.41 9.95 16.16
CA LEU A 86 -7.48 8.82 16.01
C LEU A 86 -7.02 8.72 14.56
N PRO A 87 -5.72 8.69 14.27
CA PRO A 87 -5.24 8.38 12.93
C PRO A 87 -5.41 6.88 12.63
N LEU A 88 -5.67 6.55 11.36
CA LEU A 88 -5.71 5.18 10.88
C LEU A 88 -4.40 4.85 10.17
N VAL A 89 -3.73 3.81 10.63
CA VAL A 89 -2.55 3.20 10.01
C VAL A 89 -2.99 1.97 9.21
N CYS A 90 -2.84 2.03 7.90
CA CYS A 90 -3.15 0.93 6.99
C CYS A 90 -1.83 0.35 6.45
N SER A 91 -1.52 -0.89 6.79
CA SER A 91 -0.28 -1.57 6.40
C SER A 91 -0.41 -2.38 5.11
N ASN A 92 -1.56 -2.33 4.44
CA ASN A 92 -1.79 -2.95 3.13
C ASN A 92 -2.63 -2.01 2.26
N PRO A 93 -2.06 -1.45 1.16
CA PRO A 93 -2.73 -0.45 0.33
C PRO A 93 -3.77 -1.04 -0.64
N ASP A 94 -3.92 -2.35 -0.73
CA ASP A 94 -4.78 -2.99 -1.70
C ASP A 94 -6.25 -2.54 -1.54
N ILE A 95 -6.84 -2.06 -2.62
CA ILE A 95 -8.23 -1.62 -2.66
C ILE A 95 -9.17 -2.80 -2.79
N LEU A 96 -8.75 -3.83 -3.55
CA LEU A 96 -9.51 -5.05 -3.79
C LEU A 96 -8.73 -6.25 -3.26
N GLY A 97 -9.45 -7.17 -2.65
CA GLY A 97 -8.96 -8.50 -2.27
C GLY A 97 -9.67 -9.59 -3.07
N VAL A 98 -8.99 -10.70 -3.26
CA VAL A 98 -9.53 -11.89 -3.92
C VAL A 98 -9.58 -13.04 -2.94
N SER A 99 -10.74 -13.70 -2.82
CA SER A 99 -10.93 -14.89 -2.00
C SER A 99 -11.65 -15.95 -2.82
N GLY A 100 -10.90 -16.91 -3.35
CA GLY A 100 -11.40 -17.82 -4.37
C GLY A 100 -11.79 -17.06 -5.65
N GLU A 101 -13.04 -17.18 -6.08
CA GLU A 101 -13.60 -16.45 -7.24
C GLU A 101 -14.23 -15.10 -6.87
N LYS A 102 -14.26 -14.74 -5.58
CA LYS A 102 -14.93 -13.53 -5.11
C LYS A 102 -13.94 -12.39 -4.96
N ILE A 103 -14.29 -11.24 -5.55
CA ILE A 103 -13.62 -9.97 -5.34
C ILE A 103 -14.37 -9.21 -4.23
N HIS A 104 -13.65 -8.64 -3.29
CA HIS A 104 -14.20 -7.86 -2.19
C HIS A 104 -13.32 -6.64 -1.89
N PRO A 105 -13.88 -5.58 -1.26
CA PRO A 105 -13.09 -4.48 -0.76
C PRO A 105 -12.00 -4.95 0.18
N SER A 106 -10.82 -4.34 0.08
CA SER A 106 -9.67 -4.64 0.94
C SER A 106 -9.35 -3.46 1.85
N THR A 107 -8.25 -3.56 2.56
CA THR A 107 -7.82 -2.59 3.58
C THR A 107 -7.63 -1.19 3.03
N GLY A 108 -7.07 -1.05 1.82
CA GLY A 108 -6.89 0.24 1.18
C GLY A 108 -8.21 0.96 0.92
N ASP A 109 -9.25 0.23 0.50
CA ASP A 109 -10.59 0.81 0.31
C ASP A 109 -11.17 1.31 1.64
N LEU A 110 -11.08 0.53 2.71
CA LEU A 110 -11.54 0.94 4.04
C LEU A 110 -10.78 2.17 4.56
N ALA A 111 -9.49 2.25 4.31
CA ALA A 111 -8.69 3.42 4.68
C ALA A 111 -9.11 4.67 3.88
N ILE A 112 -9.43 4.51 2.59
CA ILE A 112 -9.98 5.59 1.76
C ILE A 112 -11.35 6.03 2.27
N GLN A 113 -12.22 5.10 2.67
CA GLN A 113 -13.53 5.42 3.26
C GLN A 113 -13.36 6.23 4.56
N TYR A 114 -12.46 5.81 5.47
CA TYR A 114 -12.16 6.56 6.68
C TYR A 114 -11.70 7.99 6.38
N LYS A 115 -10.83 8.14 5.37
CA LYS A 115 -10.36 9.46 4.91
C LYS A 115 -11.51 10.31 4.36
N LYS A 116 -12.41 9.74 3.56
CA LYS A 116 -13.60 10.44 3.01
C LYS A 116 -14.54 10.94 4.11
N LEU A 117 -14.63 10.23 5.23
CA LEU A 117 -15.39 10.64 6.41
C LEU A 117 -14.68 11.72 7.25
N GLY A 118 -13.48 12.16 6.88
CA GLY A 118 -12.72 13.18 7.56
C GLY A 118 -11.62 12.67 8.51
N GLY A 119 -11.41 11.36 8.57
CA GLY A 119 -10.35 10.76 9.38
C GLY A 119 -8.96 10.94 8.76
N LYS A 120 -7.94 11.08 9.61
CA LYS A 120 -6.53 11.10 9.18
C LYS A 120 -6.09 9.67 8.88
N THR A 121 -5.53 9.43 7.69
CA THR A 121 -5.04 8.10 7.29
C THR A 121 -3.59 8.13 6.85
N HIS A 122 -2.88 7.03 7.18
CA HIS A 122 -1.56 6.73 6.67
C HIS A 122 -1.62 5.35 6.02
N ILE A 123 -1.58 5.31 4.69
CA ILE A 123 -1.61 4.06 3.91
C ILE A 123 -0.17 3.78 3.48
N ILE A 124 0.39 2.66 3.97
CA ILE A 124 1.77 2.25 3.70
C ILE A 124 1.78 1.21 2.58
N GLY A 125 2.51 1.52 1.54
CA GLY A 125 2.66 0.67 0.36
C GLY A 125 2.97 1.49 -0.88
N LYS A 126 3.17 0.84 -2.02
CA LYS A 126 3.35 1.53 -3.31
C LYS A 126 2.08 2.34 -3.65
N PRO A 127 2.20 3.55 -4.19
CA PRO A 127 3.41 4.22 -4.69
C PRO A 127 4.19 5.02 -3.62
N GLY A 128 3.90 4.87 -2.32
CA GLY A 128 4.53 5.63 -1.25
C GLY A 128 6.05 5.55 -1.27
N ILE A 129 6.70 6.71 -1.16
CA ILE A 129 8.15 6.86 -1.26
C ILE A 129 8.90 6.06 -0.17
N GLU A 130 8.27 5.81 0.96
CA GLU A 130 8.81 5.02 2.07
C GLU A 130 9.07 3.56 1.66
N MET A 131 8.23 2.97 0.78
CA MET A 131 8.46 1.63 0.22
C MET A 131 9.76 1.58 -0.58
N PHE A 132 9.95 2.55 -1.47
CA PHE A 132 11.14 2.63 -2.33
C PHE A 132 12.39 2.92 -1.50
N ASN A 133 12.33 3.85 -0.53
CA ASN A 133 13.42 4.12 0.40
C ASN A 133 13.81 2.87 1.19
N PHE A 134 12.84 2.16 1.74
CA PHE A 134 13.10 0.95 2.53
C PHE A 134 13.75 -0.15 1.68
N ALA A 135 13.24 -0.38 0.47
CA ALA A 135 13.79 -1.36 -0.45
C ALA A 135 15.21 -0.97 -0.91
N TYR A 136 15.40 0.29 -1.30
CA TYR A 136 16.69 0.81 -1.75
C TYR A 136 17.76 0.71 -0.67
N ASN A 137 17.43 0.98 0.59
CA ASN A 137 18.36 0.87 1.73
C ASN A 137 18.84 -0.57 2.00
N LYS A 138 18.23 -1.58 1.35
CA LYS A 138 18.70 -2.98 1.36
C LYS A 138 19.70 -3.28 0.25
N THR A 139 19.98 -2.31 -0.61
CA THR A 139 20.92 -2.44 -1.73
C THR A 139 22.19 -1.62 -1.46
N SER A 140 23.27 -1.94 -2.17
CA SER A 140 24.51 -1.17 -2.18
C SER A 140 24.82 -0.59 -3.56
N VAL A 141 23.84 -0.57 -4.47
CA VAL A 141 24.03 -0.07 -5.82
C VAL A 141 23.54 1.38 -5.95
N PRO A 142 24.16 2.21 -6.78
CA PRO A 142 23.66 3.57 -7.04
C PRO A 142 22.29 3.54 -7.74
N LYS A 143 21.49 4.59 -7.56
CA LYS A 143 20.11 4.68 -8.07
C LYS A 143 20.00 4.45 -9.58
N GLU A 144 20.98 4.92 -10.33
CA GLU A 144 21.06 4.82 -11.78
C GLU A 144 21.21 3.36 -12.27
N LYS A 145 21.44 2.43 -11.34
CA LYS A 145 21.51 0.98 -11.62
C LYS A 145 20.32 0.22 -11.04
N VAL A 146 19.31 0.92 -10.53
CA VAL A 146 18.10 0.33 -9.99
C VAL A 146 16.98 0.45 -11.00
N LEU A 147 16.32 -0.66 -11.28
CA LEU A 147 15.16 -0.72 -12.16
C LEU A 147 13.96 -1.25 -11.37
N MET A 148 12.87 -0.48 -11.36
CA MET A 148 11.58 -0.97 -10.89
C MET A 148 10.90 -1.76 -12.00
N ILE A 149 10.52 -3.00 -11.73
CA ILE A 149 9.73 -3.82 -12.65
C ILE A 149 8.36 -4.03 -12.02
N GLY A 150 7.30 -3.65 -12.72
CA GLY A 150 5.93 -3.81 -12.22
C GLY A 150 4.88 -3.73 -13.32
N ASP A 151 3.64 -3.95 -12.96
CA ASP A 151 2.50 -3.99 -13.88
C ASP A 151 1.47 -2.89 -13.62
N SER A 152 1.68 -2.05 -12.61
CA SER A 152 0.78 -0.97 -12.25
C SER A 152 1.35 0.41 -12.58
N LEU A 153 0.69 1.14 -13.49
CA LEU A 153 1.00 2.54 -13.78
C LEU A 153 0.80 3.44 -12.55
N PHE A 154 -0.15 3.09 -11.67
CA PHE A 154 -0.51 3.87 -10.49
C PHE A 154 0.38 3.60 -9.27
N ASN A 155 0.89 2.39 -9.14
CA ASN A 155 1.66 1.97 -7.97
C ASN A 155 3.17 1.85 -8.28
N ASP A 156 3.52 0.98 -9.23
CA ASP A 156 4.91 0.64 -9.50
C ASP A 156 5.61 1.75 -10.27
N ILE A 157 5.02 2.15 -11.39
CA ILE A 157 5.64 3.11 -12.30
C ILE A 157 5.59 4.52 -11.71
N TYR A 158 4.43 4.94 -11.19
CA TYR A 158 4.32 6.23 -10.53
C TYR A 158 5.26 6.35 -9.32
N GLY A 159 5.35 5.31 -8.48
CA GLY A 159 6.28 5.29 -7.36
C GLY A 159 7.75 5.35 -7.80
N ALA A 160 8.13 4.64 -8.86
CA ALA A 160 9.48 4.71 -9.44
C ALA A 160 9.82 6.12 -9.97
N ASN A 161 8.87 6.77 -10.64
CA ASN A 161 9.03 8.15 -11.09
C ASN A 161 9.22 9.11 -9.90
N GLN A 162 8.41 8.98 -8.83
CA GLN A 162 8.58 9.77 -7.61
C GLN A 162 9.93 9.51 -6.93
N PHE A 163 10.39 8.28 -6.93
CA PHE A 163 11.68 7.89 -6.37
C PHE A 163 12.86 8.24 -7.28
N LYS A 164 12.60 8.62 -8.56
CA LYS A 164 13.60 8.98 -9.57
C LYS A 164 14.55 7.83 -9.92
N ILE A 165 13.97 6.67 -10.23
CA ILE A 165 14.65 5.50 -10.80
C ILE A 165 13.97 5.08 -12.10
N ASP A 166 14.69 4.33 -12.93
CA ASP A 166 14.11 3.72 -14.13
C ASP A 166 13.02 2.71 -13.78
N SER A 167 12.07 2.57 -14.73
CA SER A 167 10.96 1.65 -14.58
C SER A 167 10.64 0.88 -15.86
N LEU A 168 10.25 -0.38 -15.70
CA LEU A 168 9.79 -1.28 -16.74
C LEU A 168 8.34 -1.67 -16.47
N LEU A 169 7.43 -1.27 -17.36
CA LEU A 169 6.03 -1.70 -17.30
C LEU A 169 5.86 -3.05 -17.97
N VAL A 170 5.27 -4.01 -17.26
CA VAL A 170 4.83 -5.31 -17.79
C VAL A 170 3.34 -5.22 -18.14
N THR A 171 3.02 -5.18 -19.45
CA THR A 171 1.66 -4.89 -19.92
C THR A 171 0.69 -6.06 -19.80
N SER A 172 1.17 -7.30 -19.62
CA SER A 172 0.33 -8.48 -19.41
C SER A 172 -0.23 -8.62 -17.97
N GLY A 173 0.05 -7.65 -17.10
CA GLY A 173 -0.41 -7.63 -15.71
C GLY A 173 -1.79 -6.97 -15.52
N ILE A 174 -1.93 -6.13 -14.47
CA ILE A 174 -3.20 -5.55 -14.05
C ILE A 174 -3.86 -4.66 -15.13
N HIS A 175 -3.06 -4.07 -16.01
CA HIS A 175 -3.54 -3.22 -17.10
C HIS A 175 -3.68 -3.94 -18.44
N ARG A 176 -3.59 -5.28 -18.50
CA ARG A 176 -3.59 -6.07 -19.74
C ARG A 176 -4.73 -5.70 -20.70
N GLU A 177 -5.91 -5.39 -20.19
CA GLU A 177 -7.08 -5.09 -21.01
C GLU A 177 -6.92 -3.83 -21.85
N PHE A 178 -6.19 -2.83 -21.36
CA PHE A 178 -5.87 -1.63 -22.13
C PHE A 178 -4.96 -1.94 -23.32
N PHE A 179 -4.10 -2.97 -23.20
CA PHE A 179 -3.10 -3.34 -24.20
C PHE A 179 -3.54 -4.47 -25.14
N LEU A 180 -4.81 -4.91 -25.07
CA LEU A 180 -5.36 -5.89 -26.02
C LEU A 180 -5.62 -5.30 -27.43
N SER A 181 -5.65 -3.99 -27.58
CA SER A 181 -5.82 -3.33 -28.86
C SER A 181 -4.50 -3.31 -29.64
N ASN A 182 -4.58 -3.25 -30.99
CA ASN A 182 -3.41 -3.10 -31.85
C ASN A 182 -2.84 -1.66 -31.87
N LYS A 183 -3.15 -0.85 -30.87
CA LYS A 183 -2.61 0.50 -30.74
C LYS A 183 -1.18 0.47 -30.20
N ASP A 184 -0.44 1.53 -30.49
CA ASP A 184 0.88 1.73 -29.90
C ASP A 184 0.78 1.76 -28.37
N PRO A 185 1.53 0.95 -27.63
CA PRO A 185 1.57 1.00 -26.17
C PRO A 185 1.85 2.39 -25.60
N LEU A 186 2.64 3.22 -26.28
CA LEU A 186 2.90 4.60 -25.84
C LEU A 186 1.64 5.46 -25.91
N GLU A 187 0.87 5.36 -27.01
CA GLU A 187 -0.41 6.06 -27.15
C GLU A 187 -1.41 5.66 -26.04
N ILE A 188 -1.44 4.37 -25.72
CA ILE A 188 -2.30 3.85 -24.62
C ILE A 188 -1.90 4.47 -23.28
N ILE A 189 -0.60 4.52 -22.98
CA ILE A 189 -0.08 5.08 -21.71
C ILE A 189 -0.37 6.58 -21.63
N ASP A 190 -0.17 7.32 -22.72
CA ASP A 190 -0.44 8.75 -22.79
C ASP A 190 -1.92 9.05 -22.55
N ASN A 191 -2.82 8.25 -23.11
CA ASN A 191 -4.25 8.37 -22.86
C ASN A 191 -4.58 8.10 -21.38
N ILE A 192 -4.06 7.02 -20.80
CA ILE A 192 -4.26 6.72 -19.37
C ILE A 192 -3.71 7.85 -18.50
N HIS A 193 -2.53 8.38 -18.86
CA HIS A 193 -1.91 9.48 -18.12
C HIS A 193 -2.73 10.79 -18.21
N SER A 194 -3.40 11.02 -19.33
CA SER A 194 -4.30 12.18 -19.53
C SER A 194 -5.61 12.02 -18.74
N ASP A 195 -6.15 10.81 -18.67
CA ASP A 195 -7.45 10.54 -18.08
C ASP A 195 -7.40 10.37 -16.55
N TYR A 196 -6.24 9.95 -16.01
CA TYR A 196 -6.09 9.62 -14.59
C TYR A 196 -4.95 10.41 -13.94
N GLN A 197 -5.21 10.94 -12.75
CA GLN A 197 -4.16 11.55 -11.92
C GLN A 197 -3.28 10.47 -11.27
N ASN A 198 -2.04 10.83 -10.92
CA ASN A 198 -1.08 9.98 -10.22
C ASN A 198 -0.75 8.68 -10.97
N THR A 199 -0.59 8.78 -12.28
CA THR A 199 -0.05 7.71 -13.12
C THR A 199 1.42 7.99 -13.45
N GLY A 200 2.21 6.91 -13.61
CA GLY A 200 3.61 7.02 -14.00
C GLY A 200 3.81 6.80 -15.49
N ILE A 201 4.88 7.41 -16.02
CA ILE A 201 5.37 7.15 -17.38
C ILE A 201 6.56 6.20 -17.25
N PRO A 202 6.50 4.98 -17.83
CA PRO A 202 7.59 4.00 -17.73
C PRO A 202 8.78 4.39 -18.61
N THR A 203 10.00 4.06 -18.15
CA THR A 203 11.21 4.16 -18.97
C THR A 203 11.23 3.10 -20.07
N TYR A 204 10.73 1.90 -19.75
CA TYR A 204 10.68 0.75 -20.65
C TYR A 204 9.33 0.06 -20.59
N ILE A 205 8.96 -0.63 -21.68
CA ILE A 205 7.72 -1.40 -21.78
C ILE A 205 8.06 -2.82 -22.27
N MET A 206 7.42 -3.82 -21.69
CA MET A 206 7.55 -5.22 -22.08
C MET A 206 6.19 -5.92 -21.94
N GLU A 207 5.85 -6.82 -22.87
CA GLU A 207 4.59 -7.56 -22.78
C GLU A 207 4.58 -8.48 -21.54
N LYS A 208 5.61 -9.33 -21.39
CA LYS A 208 5.76 -10.24 -20.25
C LYS A 208 7.23 -10.58 -19.99
N LEU A 209 7.53 -10.90 -18.74
CA LEU A 209 8.83 -11.46 -18.36
C LEU A 209 8.96 -12.89 -18.91
N LYS A 210 10.13 -13.22 -19.44
CA LYS A 210 10.45 -14.57 -19.97
C LYS A 210 11.20 -15.38 -18.93
#